data_e07e073523bb98b30b23d20eccd6788b
#
_entry.id   e07e073523bb98b30b23d20eccd6788b
#
_cell.length_a   1.000
_cell.length_b   1.000
_cell.length_c   1.000
_cell.angle_alpha   90.00
_cell.angle_beta   90.00
_cell.angle_gamma   90.00
#
_symmetry.space_group_name_H-M   'P 1'
#
loop_
_entity.id
_entity.type
_entity.pdbx_description
1 polymer ?
#
loop_
_entity_poly.entity_id
_entity_poly.type
_entity_poly.pdbx_seq_one_letter_code
_entity_poly.pdbx_strand_id
1 'polypeptide(L)'
;MRDVLARIRTAAEAGADWVQIREKDLGSGALYALVRDALALVADVRRERGAATRVIVNGRLDVAVACGADGVHLGHASVPAQDAIRWCRNGGAPREFIVGVSCHSLEDARSAEAAGADYVFFGPVFDSPSKREFGAPQGAAKLREVARALRIPLIAIGGINASNARECLQTGAAGVAAIREFQDSVTDDRARNFVEAVHSGNRNEYQIAKR
;
A
#
# COMPACT_ATOMS: atom_id res chain seq x y z
N MET A 1 11.55 -14.10 9.13
CA MET A 1 12.01 -12.69 9.17
C MET A 1 13.05 -12.39 8.09
N ARG A 2 14.14 -13.17 7.92
CA ARG A 2 15.15 -12.91 6.86
C ARG A 2 14.55 -12.81 5.46
N ASP A 3 13.62 -13.70 5.10
CA ASP A 3 12.98 -13.70 3.78
C ASP A 3 12.11 -12.45 3.53
N VAL A 4 11.43 -11.94 4.58
CA VAL A 4 10.63 -10.71 4.47
C VAL A 4 11.53 -9.51 4.21
N LEU A 5 12.64 -9.38 4.94
CA LEU A 5 13.61 -8.30 4.74
C LEU A 5 14.29 -8.38 3.36
N ALA A 6 14.61 -9.57 2.87
CA ALA A 6 15.15 -9.74 1.52
C ALA A 6 14.15 -9.25 0.46
N ARG A 7 12.86 -9.59 0.58
CA ARG A 7 11.80 -9.12 -0.33
C ARG A 7 11.60 -7.59 -0.26
N ILE A 8 11.69 -7.00 0.95
CA ILE A 8 11.63 -5.55 1.12
C ILE A 8 12.81 -4.89 0.41
N ARG A 9 14.02 -5.46 0.53
CA ARG A 9 15.20 -4.96 -0.18
C ARG A 9 14.99 -5.00 -1.69
N THR A 10 14.59 -6.13 -2.24
CA THR A 10 14.30 -6.29 -3.68
C THR A 10 13.26 -5.28 -4.16
N ALA A 11 12.17 -5.07 -3.42
CA ALA A 11 11.15 -4.10 -3.77
C ALA A 11 11.68 -2.66 -3.76
N ALA A 12 12.43 -2.28 -2.74
CA ALA A 12 13.03 -0.95 -2.62
C ALA A 12 14.08 -0.70 -3.70
N GLU A 13 14.94 -1.67 -3.99
CA GLU A 13 15.94 -1.59 -5.06
C GLU A 13 15.34 -1.54 -6.46
N ALA A 14 14.16 -2.17 -6.65
CA ALA A 14 13.37 -2.05 -7.87
C ALA A 14 12.68 -0.67 -8.01
N GLY A 15 12.66 0.15 -6.95
CA GLY A 15 12.05 1.48 -6.96
C GLY A 15 10.57 1.50 -6.57
N ALA A 16 10.10 0.53 -5.80
CA ALA A 16 8.75 0.58 -5.26
C ALA A 16 8.58 1.80 -4.34
N ASP A 17 7.51 2.58 -4.56
CA ASP A 17 7.26 3.80 -3.76
C ASP A 17 6.94 3.47 -2.31
N TRP A 18 6.20 2.38 -2.07
CA TRP A 18 5.80 1.93 -0.74
C TRP A 18 5.99 0.43 -0.58
N VAL A 19 6.36 0.00 0.64
CA VAL A 19 6.27 -1.39 1.08
C VAL A 19 5.30 -1.48 2.26
N GLN A 20 4.38 -2.45 2.23
CA GLN A 20 3.45 -2.69 3.33
C GLN A 20 3.83 -3.99 4.05
N ILE A 21 4.15 -3.87 5.34
CA ILE A 21 4.45 -5.02 6.20
C ILE A 21 3.14 -5.55 6.79
N ARG A 22 2.79 -6.79 6.43
CA ARG A 22 1.56 -7.45 6.86
C ARG A 22 1.88 -8.86 7.36
N GLU A 23 2.25 -8.95 8.62
CA GLU A 23 2.55 -10.18 9.33
C GLU A 23 1.54 -10.36 10.46
N LYS A 24 0.49 -11.17 10.20
CA LYS A 24 -0.63 -11.35 11.13
C LYS A 24 -0.30 -12.21 12.34
N ASP A 25 0.67 -13.10 12.17
CA ASP A 25 1.00 -14.14 13.15
C ASP A 25 2.12 -13.70 14.12
N LEU A 26 2.69 -12.51 13.91
CA LEU A 26 3.71 -11.97 14.79
C LEU A 26 3.10 -11.22 15.98
N GLY A 27 3.60 -11.53 17.18
CA GLY A 27 3.36 -10.72 18.37
C GLY A 27 3.98 -9.32 18.24
N SER A 28 3.53 -8.37 19.08
CA SER A 28 3.93 -6.95 19.00
C SER A 28 5.42 -6.73 19.00
N GLY A 29 6.18 -7.42 19.86
CA GLY A 29 7.64 -7.26 19.94
C GLY A 29 8.37 -7.74 18.69
N ALA A 30 7.96 -8.89 18.13
CA ALA A 30 8.55 -9.42 16.90
C ALA A 30 8.21 -8.54 15.69
N LEU A 31 6.98 -8.04 15.59
CA LEU A 31 6.58 -7.11 14.54
C LEU A 31 7.32 -5.77 14.68
N TYR A 32 7.48 -5.26 15.90
CA TYR A 32 8.27 -4.04 16.16
C TYR A 32 9.70 -4.20 15.66
N ALA A 33 10.37 -5.31 16.00
CA ALA A 33 11.72 -5.58 15.54
C ALA A 33 11.82 -5.64 14.01
N LEU A 34 10.89 -6.37 13.35
CA LEU A 34 10.82 -6.47 11.90
C LEU A 34 10.65 -5.10 11.22
N VAL A 35 9.75 -4.25 11.75
CA VAL A 35 9.51 -2.92 11.19
C VAL A 35 10.74 -2.02 11.35
N ARG A 36 11.42 -2.07 12.50
CA ARG A 36 12.67 -1.34 12.73
C ARG A 36 13.78 -1.76 11.76
N ASP A 37 13.94 -3.07 11.55
CA ASP A 37 14.90 -3.60 10.59
C ASP A 37 14.57 -3.18 9.15
N ALA A 38 13.29 -3.20 8.79
CA ALA A 38 12.83 -2.74 7.48
C ALA A 38 13.08 -1.24 7.24
N LEU A 39 12.84 -0.40 8.25
CA LEU A 39 13.13 1.04 8.17
C LEU A 39 14.63 1.31 7.98
N ALA A 40 15.49 0.60 8.73
CA ALA A 40 16.93 0.71 8.56
C ALA A 40 17.38 0.29 7.16
N LEU A 41 16.85 -0.86 6.68
CA LEU A 41 17.16 -1.38 5.35
C LEU A 41 16.73 -0.43 4.22
N VAL A 42 15.52 0.14 4.30
CA VAL A 42 15.03 1.10 3.29
C VAL A 42 15.86 2.39 3.32
N ALA A 43 16.30 2.83 4.50
CA ALA A 43 17.22 3.97 4.62
C ALA A 43 18.58 3.69 3.98
N ASP A 44 19.09 2.47 4.09
CA ASP A 44 20.33 2.04 3.42
C ASP A 44 20.16 2.07 1.88
N VAL A 45 19.11 1.46 1.36
CA VAL A 45 18.80 1.46 -0.08
C VAL A 45 18.65 2.90 -0.60
N ARG A 46 18.02 3.78 0.17
CA ARG A 46 17.90 5.20 -0.17
C ARG A 46 19.27 5.88 -0.32
N ARG A 47 20.20 5.61 0.60
CA ARG A 47 21.58 6.16 0.53
C ARG A 47 22.37 5.62 -0.65
N GLU A 48 22.19 4.34 -0.97
CA GLU A 48 22.92 3.65 -2.04
C GLU A 48 22.39 3.99 -3.44
N ARG A 49 21.07 4.12 -3.59
CA ARG A 49 20.39 4.19 -4.90
C ARG A 49 19.49 5.42 -5.09
N GLY A 50 19.31 6.25 -4.06
CA GLY A 50 18.40 7.40 -4.12
C GLY A 50 16.92 7.05 -4.07
N ALA A 51 16.56 5.76 -3.89
CA ALA A 51 15.16 5.31 -3.83
C ALA A 51 14.48 5.77 -2.54
N ALA A 52 13.31 6.39 -2.64
CA ALA A 52 12.56 6.95 -1.49
C ALA A 52 11.35 6.09 -1.13
N THR A 53 11.58 4.79 -0.86
CA THR A 53 10.52 3.86 -0.46
C THR A 53 10.02 4.16 0.95
N ARG A 54 8.70 4.24 1.13
CA ARG A 54 8.04 4.37 2.44
C ARG A 54 7.65 3.03 3.03
N VAL A 55 7.67 2.93 4.36
CA VAL A 55 7.29 1.72 5.10
C VAL A 55 5.92 1.94 5.77
N ILE A 56 4.94 1.15 5.37
CA ILE A 56 3.58 1.16 5.89
C ILE A 56 3.34 -0.11 6.71
N VAL A 57 2.76 0.01 7.89
CA VAL A 57 2.40 -1.15 8.73
C VAL A 57 0.92 -1.47 8.59
N ASN A 58 0.58 -2.73 8.35
CA ASN A 58 -0.82 -3.14 8.23
C ASN A 58 -1.46 -3.38 9.60
N GLY A 59 -2.56 -2.70 9.89
CA GLY A 59 -3.48 -2.97 11.02
C GLY A 59 -2.95 -2.61 12.42
N ARG A 60 -1.67 -2.40 12.58
CA ARG A 60 -1.01 -2.18 13.88
C ARG A 60 -0.52 -0.74 14.01
N LEU A 61 -1.49 0.16 14.29
CA LEU A 61 -1.22 1.59 14.51
C LEU A 61 -0.22 1.83 15.64
N ASP A 62 -0.35 1.09 16.74
CA ASP A 62 0.54 1.12 17.89
C ASP A 62 2.01 0.84 17.50
N VAL A 63 2.24 -0.21 16.73
CA VAL A 63 3.57 -0.57 16.24
C VAL A 63 4.08 0.44 15.21
N ALA A 64 3.23 0.87 14.28
CA ALA A 64 3.62 1.85 13.26
C ALA A 64 4.16 3.14 13.89
N VAL A 65 3.43 3.70 14.85
CA VAL A 65 3.84 4.93 15.54
C VAL A 65 5.07 4.69 16.42
N ALA A 66 5.09 3.61 17.20
CA ALA A 66 6.22 3.30 18.08
C ALA A 66 7.54 3.09 17.32
N CYS A 67 7.49 2.55 16.09
CA CYS A 67 8.67 2.36 15.25
C CYS A 67 9.10 3.61 14.47
N GLY A 68 8.24 4.62 14.35
CA GLY A 68 8.44 5.74 13.43
C GLY A 68 8.28 5.34 11.96
N ALA A 69 7.35 4.41 11.66
CA ALA A 69 6.99 4.08 10.29
C ALA A 69 6.30 5.28 9.60
N ASP A 70 6.29 5.29 8.26
CA ASP A 70 5.70 6.38 7.48
C ASP A 70 4.18 6.40 7.55
N GLY A 71 3.54 5.27 7.94
CA GLY A 71 2.09 5.22 8.05
C GLY A 71 1.55 3.86 8.48
N VAL A 72 0.22 3.82 8.54
CA VAL A 72 -0.56 2.62 8.81
C VAL A 72 -1.59 2.38 7.72
N HIS A 73 -1.86 1.12 7.40
CA HIS A 73 -2.96 0.72 6.53
C HIS A 73 -3.98 -0.08 7.34
N LEU A 74 -5.22 0.40 7.40
CA LEU A 74 -6.30 -0.18 8.19
C LEU A 74 -7.18 -1.08 7.33
N GLY A 75 -7.37 -2.31 7.77
CA GLY A 75 -8.30 -3.27 7.19
C GLY A 75 -9.49 -3.50 8.10
N HIS A 76 -10.38 -4.41 7.69
CA HIS A 76 -11.62 -4.72 8.43
C HIS A 76 -11.40 -5.16 9.88
N ALA A 77 -10.30 -5.84 10.19
CA ALA A 77 -9.97 -6.31 11.55
C ALA A 77 -9.13 -5.30 12.36
N SER A 78 -8.92 -4.09 11.84
CA SER A 78 -8.21 -3.02 12.55
C SER A 78 -9.15 -2.26 13.49
N VAL A 79 -8.61 -1.35 14.31
CA VAL A 79 -9.44 -0.33 14.98
C VAL A 79 -10.26 0.44 13.93
N PRO A 80 -11.46 0.94 14.27
CA PRO A 80 -12.27 1.72 13.33
C PRO A 80 -11.46 2.87 12.73
N ALA A 81 -11.51 2.99 11.39
CA ALA A 81 -10.69 3.96 10.67
C ALA A 81 -10.90 5.40 11.17
N GLN A 82 -12.15 5.78 11.42
CA GLN A 82 -12.49 7.11 11.95
C GLN A 82 -11.79 7.42 13.29
N ASP A 83 -11.74 6.43 14.19
CA ASP A 83 -11.11 6.62 15.51
C ASP A 83 -9.58 6.71 15.40
N ALA A 84 -8.98 5.82 14.58
CA ALA A 84 -7.55 5.84 14.31
C ALA A 84 -7.11 7.16 13.67
N ILE A 85 -7.82 7.61 12.63
CA ILE A 85 -7.53 8.86 11.93
C ILE A 85 -7.67 10.04 12.89
N ARG A 86 -8.78 10.12 13.63
CA ARG A 86 -8.99 11.18 14.63
C ARG A 86 -7.86 11.23 15.64
N TRP A 87 -7.44 10.08 16.16
CA TRP A 87 -6.33 10.00 17.11
C TRP A 87 -5.02 10.49 16.49
N CYS A 88 -4.68 10.06 15.28
CA CYS A 88 -3.49 10.52 14.57
C CYS A 88 -3.49 12.04 14.37
N ARG A 89 -4.60 12.62 13.92
CA ARG A 89 -4.72 14.07 13.62
C ARG A 89 -4.72 14.93 14.89
N ASN A 90 -5.08 14.37 16.03
CA ASN A 90 -5.05 15.05 17.34
C ASN A 90 -3.68 14.94 18.05
N GLY A 91 -2.61 14.66 17.33
CA GLY A 91 -1.26 14.62 17.87
C GLY A 91 -0.78 13.23 18.32
N GLY A 92 -1.54 12.16 18.08
CA GLY A 92 -1.14 10.79 18.36
C GLY A 92 -0.05 10.26 17.40
N ALA A 93 0.14 10.90 16.26
CA ALA A 93 1.16 10.54 15.27
C ALA A 93 1.82 11.80 14.68
N PRO A 94 3.01 11.69 14.05
CA PRO A 94 3.62 12.79 13.30
C PRO A 94 2.68 13.35 12.21
N ARG A 95 2.85 14.62 11.87
CA ARG A 95 1.99 15.30 10.88
C ARG A 95 2.03 14.64 9.50
N GLU A 96 3.19 14.11 9.13
CA GLU A 96 3.44 13.44 7.85
C GLU A 96 3.01 11.97 7.84
N PHE A 97 2.51 11.46 8.98
CA PHE A 97 2.07 10.07 9.11
C PHE A 97 0.81 9.83 8.28
N ILE A 98 0.87 8.86 7.37
CA ILE A 98 -0.22 8.56 6.45
C ILE A 98 -1.09 7.41 6.96
N VAL A 99 -2.40 7.55 6.78
CA VAL A 99 -3.39 6.53 7.17
C VAL A 99 -4.18 6.12 5.94
N GLY A 100 -4.02 4.85 5.54
CA GLY A 100 -4.78 4.25 4.46
C GLY A 100 -5.86 3.31 4.95
N VAL A 101 -6.89 3.09 4.13
CA VAL A 101 -8.03 2.22 4.46
C VAL A 101 -8.35 1.27 3.30
N SER A 102 -8.60 -0.01 3.62
CA SER A 102 -9.12 -0.99 2.65
C SER A 102 -10.62 -0.78 2.41
N CYS A 103 -11.04 -0.67 1.16
CA CYS A 103 -12.41 -0.46 0.74
C CYS A 103 -12.83 -1.48 -0.32
N HIS A 104 -14.07 -1.93 -0.25
CA HIS A 104 -14.64 -2.90 -1.17
C HIS A 104 -15.89 -2.37 -1.91
N SER A 105 -16.33 -1.17 -1.55
CA SER A 105 -17.46 -0.47 -2.18
C SER A 105 -17.17 1.03 -2.34
N LEU A 106 -17.96 1.70 -3.16
CA LEU A 106 -17.93 3.17 -3.27
C LEU A 106 -18.30 3.84 -1.94
N GLU A 107 -19.21 3.24 -1.20
CA GLU A 107 -19.66 3.74 0.10
C GLU A 107 -18.53 3.68 1.13
N ASP A 108 -17.82 2.54 1.22
CA ASP A 108 -16.64 2.40 2.08
C ASP A 108 -15.59 3.46 1.75
N ALA A 109 -15.32 3.65 0.45
CA ALA A 109 -14.30 4.58 -0.02
C ALA A 109 -14.63 6.04 0.31
N ARG A 110 -15.91 6.45 0.15
CA ARG A 110 -16.40 7.78 0.55
C ARG A 110 -16.38 7.96 2.06
N SER A 111 -16.74 6.93 2.81
CA SER A 111 -16.69 6.97 4.28
C SER A 111 -15.25 7.13 4.79
N ALA A 112 -14.28 6.44 4.18
CA ALA A 112 -12.87 6.58 4.49
C ALA A 112 -12.35 7.99 4.16
N GLU A 113 -12.72 8.53 2.99
CA GLU A 113 -12.38 9.91 2.60
C GLU A 113 -12.97 10.93 3.58
N ALA A 114 -14.25 10.80 3.91
CA ALA A 114 -14.92 11.69 4.86
C ALA A 114 -14.33 11.64 6.27
N ALA A 115 -13.81 10.47 6.68
CA ALA A 115 -13.08 10.29 7.93
C ALA A 115 -11.67 10.94 7.90
N GLY A 116 -11.16 11.33 6.73
CA GLY A 116 -9.85 11.96 6.57
C GLY A 116 -8.70 10.99 6.29
N ALA A 117 -8.99 9.83 5.67
CA ALA A 117 -7.95 8.93 5.16
C ALA A 117 -7.09 9.63 4.10
N ASP A 118 -5.79 9.33 4.07
CA ASP A 118 -4.87 9.89 3.09
C ASP A 118 -4.93 9.15 1.75
N TYR A 119 -5.33 7.89 1.76
CA TYR A 119 -5.54 7.08 0.57
C TYR A 119 -6.45 5.89 0.88
N VAL A 120 -6.97 5.26 -0.17
CA VAL A 120 -7.71 4.01 -0.05
C VAL A 120 -7.09 2.91 -0.92
N PHE A 121 -7.13 1.66 -0.44
CA PHE A 121 -7.01 0.48 -1.30
C PHE A 121 -8.40 0.06 -1.75
N PHE A 122 -8.55 -0.18 -3.04
CA PHE A 122 -9.81 -0.68 -3.61
C PHE A 122 -9.59 -2.02 -4.33
N GLY A 123 -10.38 -3.01 -3.98
CA GLY A 123 -10.30 -4.34 -4.61
C GLY A 123 -11.10 -5.42 -3.89
N PRO A 124 -10.98 -6.69 -4.38
CA PRO A 124 -10.08 -7.14 -5.44
C PRO A 124 -10.54 -6.69 -6.83
N VAL A 125 -9.60 -6.16 -7.65
CA VAL A 125 -9.93 -5.72 -9.01
C VAL A 125 -10.02 -6.90 -9.97
N PHE A 126 -9.05 -7.81 -9.91
CA PHE A 126 -9.01 -9.04 -10.72
C PHE A 126 -9.09 -10.28 -9.83
N ASP A 127 -9.37 -11.44 -10.45
CA ASP A 127 -9.42 -12.70 -9.71
C ASP A 127 -8.08 -13.01 -9.04
N SER A 128 -8.19 -13.46 -7.79
CA SER A 128 -7.05 -13.83 -6.98
C SER A 128 -7.43 -15.02 -6.10
N PRO A 129 -6.72 -16.16 -6.17
CA PRO A 129 -7.02 -17.34 -5.38
C PRO A 129 -7.17 -17.05 -3.88
N SER A 130 -6.36 -16.12 -3.36
CA SER A 130 -6.38 -15.72 -1.95
C SER A 130 -7.55 -14.80 -1.55
N LYS A 131 -8.41 -14.39 -2.51
CA LYS A 131 -9.52 -13.46 -2.29
C LYS A 131 -10.87 -13.98 -2.72
N ARG A 132 -10.98 -15.23 -3.21
CA ARG A 132 -12.25 -15.83 -3.67
C ARG A 132 -13.31 -15.89 -2.58
N GLU A 133 -12.91 -16.03 -1.32
CA GLU A 133 -13.82 -15.99 -0.16
C GLU A 133 -14.45 -14.61 0.11
N PHE A 134 -13.88 -13.53 -0.44
CA PHE A 134 -14.35 -12.15 -0.26
C PHE A 134 -15.24 -11.64 -1.41
N GLY A 135 -15.69 -12.52 -2.32
CA GLY A 135 -16.59 -12.19 -3.41
C GLY A 135 -15.94 -12.10 -4.79
N ALA A 136 -16.76 -11.79 -5.79
CA ALA A 136 -16.31 -11.65 -7.16
C ALA A 136 -15.39 -10.42 -7.35
N PRO A 137 -14.45 -10.47 -8.33
CA PRO A 137 -13.64 -9.32 -8.69
C PRO A 137 -14.49 -8.11 -9.07
N GLN A 138 -14.09 -6.92 -8.63
CA GLN A 138 -14.81 -5.66 -8.90
C GLN A 138 -14.68 -5.19 -10.36
N GLY A 139 -13.58 -5.54 -11.02
CA GLY A 139 -13.30 -5.17 -12.41
C GLY A 139 -12.88 -3.72 -12.60
N ALA A 140 -12.35 -3.43 -13.79
CA ALA A 140 -11.85 -2.10 -14.15
C ALA A 140 -12.96 -1.03 -14.23
N ALA A 141 -14.18 -1.43 -14.59
CA ALA A 141 -15.32 -0.49 -14.68
C ALA A 141 -15.68 0.07 -13.30
N LYS A 142 -15.75 -0.79 -12.27
CA LYS A 142 -16.03 -0.36 -10.90
C LYS A 142 -14.87 0.43 -10.31
N LEU A 143 -13.63 0.02 -10.60
CA LEU A 143 -12.44 0.77 -10.22
C LEU A 143 -12.49 2.21 -10.75
N ARG A 144 -12.85 2.40 -12.03
CA ARG A 144 -13.01 3.73 -12.66
C ARG A 144 -14.10 4.57 -12.00
N GLU A 145 -15.25 3.96 -11.69
CA GLU A 145 -16.35 4.64 -10.99
C GLU A 145 -15.88 5.20 -9.65
N VAL A 146 -15.21 4.36 -8.83
CA VAL A 146 -14.74 4.74 -7.50
C VAL A 146 -13.60 5.77 -7.59
N ALA A 147 -12.64 5.59 -8.50
CA ALA A 147 -11.54 6.53 -8.68
C ALA A 147 -12.03 7.95 -9.04
N ARG A 148 -13.06 8.06 -9.89
CA ARG A 148 -13.65 9.36 -10.26
C ARG A 148 -14.46 10.02 -9.14
N ALA A 149 -14.95 9.23 -8.19
CA ALA A 149 -15.81 9.71 -7.11
C ALA A 149 -15.04 10.22 -5.90
N LEU A 150 -13.72 9.97 -5.83
CA LEU A 150 -12.84 10.34 -4.72
C LEU A 150 -11.92 11.49 -5.09
N ARG A 151 -11.52 12.27 -4.08
CA ARG A 151 -10.50 13.31 -4.17
C ARG A 151 -9.15 12.84 -3.63
N ILE A 152 -9.15 11.80 -2.78
CA ILE A 152 -7.95 11.17 -2.24
C ILE A 152 -7.44 10.09 -3.19
N PRO A 153 -6.13 9.78 -3.18
CA PRO A 153 -5.55 8.72 -3.99
C PRO A 153 -6.23 7.37 -3.76
N LEU A 154 -6.60 6.70 -4.86
CA LEU A 154 -7.06 5.33 -4.86
C LEU A 154 -5.98 4.43 -5.43
N ILE A 155 -5.61 3.40 -4.69
CA ILE A 155 -4.64 2.38 -5.09
C ILE A 155 -5.38 1.07 -5.36
N ALA A 156 -5.28 0.57 -6.58
CA ALA A 156 -5.90 -0.68 -6.97
C ALA A 156 -5.16 -1.89 -6.40
N ILE A 157 -5.89 -2.89 -5.90
CA ILE A 157 -5.31 -4.13 -5.35
C ILE A 157 -6.15 -5.36 -5.73
N GLY A 158 -5.50 -6.52 -5.77
CA GLY A 158 -6.13 -7.83 -5.99
C GLY A 158 -5.98 -8.31 -7.44
N GLY A 159 -5.23 -9.41 -7.61
CA GLY A 159 -4.95 -10.03 -8.89
C GLY A 159 -4.09 -9.20 -9.85
N ILE A 160 -3.42 -8.16 -9.35
CA ILE A 160 -2.61 -7.26 -10.16
C ILE A 160 -1.21 -7.83 -10.39
N ASN A 161 -0.72 -7.68 -11.62
CA ASN A 161 0.59 -8.08 -12.10
C ASN A 161 1.08 -7.12 -13.20
N ALA A 162 2.29 -7.33 -13.74
CA ALA A 162 2.88 -6.46 -14.75
C ALA A 162 2.03 -6.30 -16.03
N SER A 163 1.23 -7.33 -16.40
CA SER A 163 0.43 -7.29 -17.63
C SER A 163 -0.87 -6.49 -17.52
N ASN A 164 -1.43 -6.34 -16.30
CA ASN A 164 -2.71 -5.65 -16.07
C ASN A 164 -2.60 -4.37 -15.22
N ALA A 165 -1.43 -4.06 -14.67
CA ALA A 165 -1.20 -2.85 -13.87
C ALA A 165 -1.56 -1.58 -14.64
N ARG A 166 -1.19 -1.50 -15.93
CA ARG A 166 -1.49 -0.35 -16.79
C ARG A 166 -3.00 -0.11 -16.97
N GLU A 167 -3.79 -1.18 -17.08
CA GLU A 167 -5.25 -1.09 -17.16
C GLU A 167 -5.82 -0.38 -15.92
N CYS A 168 -5.33 -0.73 -14.71
CA CYS A 168 -5.75 -0.07 -13.48
C CYS A 168 -5.43 1.44 -13.50
N LEU A 169 -4.21 1.81 -13.91
CA LEU A 169 -3.80 3.23 -13.97
C LEU A 169 -4.65 4.02 -14.96
N GLN A 170 -5.02 3.43 -16.10
CA GLN A 170 -5.92 4.05 -17.09
C GLN A 170 -7.36 4.27 -16.60
N THR A 171 -7.75 3.65 -15.49
CA THR A 171 -9.05 3.93 -14.85
C THR A 171 -9.06 5.21 -14.02
N GLY A 172 -7.90 5.77 -13.71
CA GLY A 172 -7.71 6.89 -12.79
C GLY A 172 -7.22 6.47 -11.40
N ALA A 173 -6.84 5.18 -11.21
CA ALA A 173 -6.13 4.78 -10.00
C ALA A 173 -4.78 5.51 -9.91
N ALA A 174 -4.46 6.05 -8.74
CA ALA A 174 -3.21 6.76 -8.48
C ALA A 174 -1.99 5.82 -8.40
N GLY A 175 -2.25 4.53 -8.18
CA GLY A 175 -1.23 3.49 -8.10
C GLY A 175 -1.85 2.11 -8.06
N VAL A 176 -0.98 1.11 -7.97
CA VAL A 176 -1.34 -0.30 -7.84
C VAL A 176 -0.56 -0.97 -6.72
N ALA A 177 -1.17 -1.97 -6.07
CA ALA A 177 -0.50 -2.80 -5.08
C ALA A 177 -0.56 -4.28 -5.51
N ALA A 178 0.58 -4.95 -5.41
CA ALA A 178 0.72 -6.36 -5.72
C ALA A 178 1.40 -7.10 -4.58
N ILE A 179 1.02 -8.36 -4.37
CA ILE A 179 1.61 -9.22 -3.35
C ILE A 179 2.53 -10.25 -4.01
N ARG A 180 2.02 -10.99 -4.99
CA ARG A 180 2.73 -12.11 -5.63
C ARG A 180 3.95 -11.68 -6.41
N GLU A 181 3.95 -10.46 -6.94
CA GLU A 181 5.09 -9.90 -7.67
C GLU A 181 6.34 -9.75 -6.77
N PHE A 182 6.15 -9.83 -5.45
CA PHE A 182 7.18 -9.70 -4.44
C PHE A 182 7.27 -10.89 -3.45
N GLN A 183 6.40 -11.90 -3.55
CA GLN A 183 6.37 -13.02 -2.57
C GLN A 183 6.87 -14.36 -3.11
N ASP A 184 6.61 -14.66 -4.38
CA ASP A 184 7.05 -15.93 -4.96
C ASP A 184 8.55 -15.83 -5.25
N SER A 185 9.35 -16.88 -4.99
CA SER A 185 10.82 -17.00 -5.13
C SER A 185 11.39 -16.13 -6.28
N VAL A 186 11.54 -14.86 -5.97
CA VAL A 186 11.58 -13.82 -6.96
C VAL A 186 13.01 -13.68 -7.42
N THR A 187 13.21 -13.89 -8.67
CA THR A 187 14.30 -13.24 -9.36
C THR A 187 14.05 -11.72 -9.26
N ASP A 188 15.07 -10.94 -8.93
CA ASP A 188 15.02 -9.47 -8.89
C ASP A 188 14.35 -8.85 -10.11
N ASP A 189 14.35 -9.56 -11.24
CA ASP A 189 13.77 -9.16 -12.51
C ASP A 189 12.24 -9.05 -12.47
N ARG A 190 11.52 -9.92 -11.75
CA ARG A 190 10.04 -9.87 -11.68
C ARG A 190 9.56 -8.61 -10.96
N ALA A 191 10.14 -8.30 -9.81
CA ALA A 191 9.85 -7.10 -9.05
C ALA A 191 10.18 -5.83 -9.88
N ARG A 192 11.33 -5.83 -10.54
CA ARG A 192 11.76 -4.73 -11.42
C ARG A 192 10.82 -4.55 -12.60
N ASN A 193 10.49 -5.61 -13.33
CA ASN A 193 9.56 -5.57 -14.45
C ASN A 193 8.17 -5.05 -14.03
N PHE A 194 7.70 -5.42 -12.84
CA PHE A 194 6.43 -4.91 -12.33
C PHE A 194 6.52 -3.40 -12.04
N VAL A 195 7.54 -2.96 -11.34
CA VAL A 195 7.74 -1.53 -11.01
C VAL A 195 7.92 -0.69 -12.29
N GLU A 196 8.69 -1.17 -13.25
CA GLU A 196 8.86 -0.52 -14.57
C GLU A 196 7.54 -0.42 -15.34
N ALA A 197 6.72 -1.48 -15.34
CA ALA A 197 5.40 -1.48 -15.98
C ALA A 197 4.46 -0.43 -15.34
N VAL A 198 4.52 -0.26 -14.01
CA VAL A 198 3.75 0.75 -13.27
C VAL A 198 4.25 2.16 -13.60
N HIS A 199 5.55 2.42 -13.51
CA HIS A 199 6.12 3.74 -13.74
C HIS A 199 6.02 4.18 -15.21
N SER A 200 6.14 3.26 -16.16
CA SER A 200 5.95 3.59 -17.59
C SER A 200 4.48 3.88 -17.94
N GLY A 201 3.54 3.28 -17.23
CA GLY A 201 2.11 3.56 -17.36
C GLY A 201 1.70 4.92 -16.76
N ASN A 202 2.48 5.43 -15.81
CA ASN A 202 2.18 6.65 -15.04
C ASN A 202 2.80 7.92 -15.65
N ARG A 203 3.49 7.86 -16.80
CA ARG A 203 4.11 9.04 -17.45
C ARG A 203 3.12 10.05 -18.06
N ASN A 204 1.82 9.81 -17.96
CA ASN A 204 0.78 10.77 -18.30
C ASN A 204 0.06 11.27 -17.03
N GLU A 205 0.50 12.45 -16.53
CA GLU A 205 -0.29 13.41 -15.77
C GLU A 205 -0.73 13.06 -14.33
N TYR A 206 0.17 12.68 -13.44
CA TYR A 206 -0.04 12.99 -12.02
C TYR A 206 1.27 13.45 -11.37
N GLN A 207 1.63 14.70 -11.59
CA GLN A 207 2.41 15.42 -10.58
C GLN A 207 1.48 15.60 -9.38
N ILE A 208 1.70 14.81 -8.34
CA ILE A 208 1.09 15.08 -7.04
C ILE A 208 1.65 16.43 -6.62
N ALA A 209 0.81 17.46 -6.74
CA ALA A 209 1.14 18.79 -6.28
C ALA A 209 1.51 18.67 -4.79
N LYS A 210 2.75 18.97 -4.47
CA LYS A 210 3.20 19.21 -3.10
C LYS A 210 2.35 20.35 -2.55
N ARG A 211 1.49 20.04 -1.60
CA ARG A 211 0.91 21.04 -0.69
C ARG A 211 1.40 20.79 0.71
#